data_04fe75f609f936387f317ac62e32b851
#
_entry.id   04fe75f609f936387f317ac62e32b851
#
_cell.length_a   1.000
_cell.length_b   1.000
_cell.length_c   1.000
_cell.angle_alpha   90.00
_cell.angle_beta   90.00
_cell.angle_gamma   90.00
#
_symmetry.space_group_name_H-M   'P 1'
#
loop_
_entity.id
_entity.type
_entity.pdbx_description
1 polymer ?
#
loop_
_entity_poly.entity_id
_entity_poly.type
_entity_poly.pdbx_seq_one_letter_code
_entity_poly.pdbx_strand_id
1 'polypeptide(L)'
;MKQDMTLDILIQLAHGLAEHFGPQCEIAIHDVTRDLSNTIVSIENGQISGRAQGDAASNVVLEALHTPPEELKDQIGYLTRSSDGKALKSSSIYIRDRSGNLRYIFSVNY
;
A
#
# COMPACT_ATOMS: atom_id res chain seq x y z
N MET A 1 -12.57 -18.34 -17.37
CA MET A 1 -12.01 -17.01 -17.06
C MET A 1 -10.88 -17.17 -16.05
N LYS A 2 -9.71 -16.66 -16.38
CA LYS A 2 -8.59 -16.73 -15.44
C LYS A 2 -8.76 -15.70 -14.36
N GLN A 3 -8.69 -16.13 -13.11
CA GLN A 3 -8.67 -15.25 -11.98
C GLN A 3 -7.27 -14.67 -11.79
N ASP A 4 -7.17 -13.35 -11.57
CA ASP A 4 -5.91 -12.72 -11.25
C ASP A 4 -5.58 -13.02 -9.78
N MET A 5 -4.50 -13.75 -9.56
CA MET A 5 -4.08 -14.15 -8.22
C MET A 5 -3.11 -13.17 -7.58
N THR A 6 -2.78 -12.08 -8.28
CA THR A 6 -1.80 -11.11 -7.78
C THR A 6 -2.22 -10.56 -6.43
N LEU A 7 -3.47 -10.12 -6.28
CA LEU A 7 -3.94 -9.57 -5.02
C LEU A 7 -3.92 -10.61 -3.89
N ASP A 8 -4.29 -11.85 -4.18
CA ASP A 8 -4.27 -12.92 -3.18
C ASP A 8 -2.85 -13.16 -2.67
N ILE A 9 -1.87 -13.16 -3.57
CA ILE A 9 -0.46 -13.32 -3.20
C ILE A 9 0.01 -12.14 -2.34
N LEU A 10 -0.33 -10.92 -2.74
CA LEU A 10 0.04 -9.72 -2.00
C LEU A 10 -0.57 -9.73 -0.59
N ILE A 11 -1.83 -10.13 -0.46
CA ILE A 11 -2.49 -10.23 0.84
C ILE A 11 -1.80 -11.26 1.72
N GLN A 12 -1.45 -12.41 1.17
CA GLN A 12 -0.75 -13.45 1.92
C GLN A 12 0.62 -12.96 2.41
N LEU A 13 1.38 -12.28 1.55
CA LEU A 13 2.67 -11.71 1.93
C LEU A 13 2.51 -10.62 2.98
N ALA A 14 1.52 -9.76 2.84
CA ALA A 14 1.26 -8.69 3.79
C ALA A 14 0.96 -9.24 5.18
N HIS A 15 0.10 -10.26 5.25
CA HIS A 15 -0.24 -10.90 6.52
C HIS A 15 0.98 -11.53 7.19
N GLY A 16 1.76 -12.29 6.42
CA GLY A 16 2.96 -12.93 6.95
C GLY A 16 4.00 -11.94 7.43
N LEU A 17 4.25 -10.88 6.68
CA LEU A 17 5.21 -9.85 7.05
C LEU A 17 4.75 -9.06 8.28
N ALA A 18 3.46 -8.71 8.35
CA ALA A 18 2.91 -8.00 9.49
C ALA A 18 3.03 -8.84 10.78
N GLU A 19 2.78 -10.14 10.70
CA GLU A 19 2.97 -11.02 11.85
C GLU A 19 4.45 -11.16 12.23
N HIS A 20 5.33 -11.26 11.23
CA HIS A 20 6.75 -11.38 11.46
C HIS A 20 7.32 -10.17 12.20
N PHE A 21 6.97 -8.97 11.78
CA PHE A 21 7.47 -7.73 12.37
C PHE A 21 6.67 -7.28 13.60
N GLY A 22 5.45 -7.80 13.77
CA GLY A 22 4.62 -7.53 14.93
C GLY A 22 3.67 -6.35 14.77
N PRO A 23 2.96 -5.96 15.85
CA PRO A 23 1.86 -4.99 15.76
C PRO A 23 2.29 -3.57 15.41
N GLN A 24 3.58 -3.29 15.37
CA GLN A 24 4.12 -1.98 14.98
C GLN A 24 4.34 -1.87 13.48
N CYS A 25 4.12 -2.94 12.72
CA CYS A 25 4.26 -2.94 11.27
C CYS A 25 2.88 -2.91 10.61
N GLU A 26 2.55 -1.77 10.02
CA GLU A 26 1.33 -1.63 9.21
C GLU A 26 1.64 -1.94 7.76
N ILE A 27 0.83 -2.76 7.13
CA ILE A 27 0.92 -3.00 5.68
C ILE A 27 -0.45 -2.77 5.07
N ALA A 28 -0.51 -1.84 4.12
CA ALA A 28 -1.73 -1.51 3.40
C ALA A 28 -1.53 -1.78 1.91
N ILE A 29 -2.55 -2.35 1.29
CA ILE A 29 -2.57 -2.58 -0.15
C ILE A 29 -3.67 -1.71 -0.74
N HIS A 30 -3.28 -0.82 -1.66
CA HIS A 30 -4.21 -0.01 -2.44
C HIS A 30 -4.41 -0.61 -3.82
N ASP A 31 -5.64 -0.65 -4.28
CA ASP A 31 -5.98 -0.93 -5.68
C ASP A 31 -6.30 0.41 -6.33
N VAL A 32 -5.40 0.88 -7.19
CA VAL A 32 -5.52 2.21 -7.78
C VAL A 32 -6.56 2.27 -8.92
N THR A 33 -7.11 1.13 -9.31
CA THR A 33 -8.20 1.08 -10.30
C THR A 33 -9.57 1.28 -9.66
N ARG A 34 -9.64 1.30 -8.34
CA ARG A 34 -10.88 1.54 -7.61
C ARG A 34 -11.14 3.04 -7.48
N ASP A 35 -12.33 3.38 -7.01
CA ASP A 35 -12.68 4.75 -6.66
C ASP A 35 -11.69 5.29 -5.61
N LEU A 36 -11.21 6.53 -5.81
CA LEU A 36 -10.24 7.15 -4.90
C LEU A 36 -10.77 7.26 -3.47
N SER A 37 -12.08 7.16 -3.26
CA SER A 37 -12.67 7.17 -1.93
C SER A 37 -12.50 5.85 -1.18
N ASN A 38 -12.09 4.75 -1.83
CA ASN A 38 -12.01 3.44 -1.20
C ASN A 38 -10.93 2.54 -1.81
N THR A 39 -9.72 3.03 -1.95
CA THR A 39 -8.61 2.28 -2.58
C THR A 39 -8.04 1.16 -1.72
N ILE A 40 -8.16 1.22 -0.39
CA ILE A 40 -7.57 0.22 0.50
C ILE A 40 -8.35 -1.08 0.40
N VAL A 41 -7.72 -2.12 -0.15
CA VAL A 41 -8.33 -3.44 -0.32
C VAL A 41 -7.87 -4.44 0.73
N SER A 42 -6.78 -4.14 1.44
CA SER A 42 -6.27 -4.95 2.54
C SER A 42 -5.43 -4.08 3.46
N ILE A 43 -5.52 -4.31 4.77
CA ILE A 43 -4.69 -3.61 5.73
C ILE A 43 -4.42 -4.51 6.94
N GLU A 44 -3.15 -4.53 7.36
CA GLU A 44 -2.70 -5.22 8.55
C GLU A 44 -2.20 -4.17 9.55
N ASN A 45 -2.60 -4.30 10.81
CA ASN A 45 -2.21 -3.39 11.89
C ASN A 45 -2.55 -1.92 11.61
N GLY A 46 -3.76 -1.69 11.07
CA GLY A 46 -4.21 -0.36 10.65
C GLY A 46 -4.33 0.66 11.78
N GLN A 47 -4.26 0.24 13.03
CA GLN A 47 -4.29 1.14 14.18
C GLN A 47 -3.12 2.14 14.18
N ILE A 48 -2.02 1.83 13.48
CA ILE A 48 -0.85 2.72 13.40
C ILE A 48 -1.21 4.01 12.67
N SER A 49 -1.90 3.92 11.55
CA SER A 49 -2.34 5.10 10.78
C SER A 49 -3.77 5.51 11.08
N GLY A 50 -4.55 4.64 11.75
CA GLY A 50 -5.98 4.85 11.94
C GLY A 50 -6.81 4.53 10.70
N ARG A 51 -6.23 3.85 9.71
CA ARG A 51 -6.92 3.50 8.46
C ARG A 51 -7.53 2.11 8.54
N ALA A 52 -8.50 1.86 7.67
CA ALA A 52 -9.19 0.58 7.57
C ALA A 52 -9.44 0.22 6.10
N GLN A 53 -9.75 -1.05 5.87
CA GLN A 53 -10.14 -1.50 4.54
C GLN A 53 -11.32 -0.67 4.03
N GLY A 54 -11.24 -0.25 2.78
CA GLY A 54 -12.26 0.60 2.16
C GLY A 54 -12.05 2.09 2.33
N ASP A 55 -10.99 2.51 3.03
CA ASP A 55 -10.70 3.92 3.21
C ASP A 55 -10.12 4.57 1.95
N ALA A 56 -10.11 5.90 1.96
CA ALA A 56 -9.71 6.72 0.84
C ALA A 56 -8.22 6.63 0.53
N ALA A 57 -7.87 7.04 -0.68
CA ALA A 57 -6.50 7.14 -1.13
C ALA A 57 -5.70 8.11 -0.27
N SER A 58 -4.45 7.75 0.01
CA SER A 58 -3.49 8.62 0.67
C SER A 58 -2.82 9.55 -0.35
N ASN A 59 -2.05 10.54 0.15
CA ASN A 59 -1.26 11.41 -0.71
C ASN A 59 -0.27 10.62 -1.57
N VAL A 60 0.29 9.52 -1.04
CA VAL A 60 1.20 8.65 -1.79
C VAL A 60 0.50 8.06 -3.01
N VAL A 61 -0.74 7.60 -2.86
CA VAL A 61 -1.52 7.08 -3.97
C VAL A 61 -1.79 8.17 -5.01
N LEU A 62 -2.20 9.37 -4.57
CA LEU A 62 -2.49 10.48 -5.46
C LEU A 62 -1.25 10.91 -6.23
N GLU A 63 -0.10 11.00 -5.58
CA GLU A 63 1.17 11.32 -6.25
C GLU A 63 1.54 10.27 -7.28
N ALA A 64 1.37 8.98 -6.96
CA ALA A 64 1.67 7.90 -7.88
C ALA A 64 0.80 7.96 -9.14
N LEU A 65 -0.48 8.30 -8.99
CA LEU A 65 -1.40 8.42 -10.12
C LEU A 65 -1.08 9.62 -11.02
N HIS A 66 -0.41 10.64 -10.48
CA HIS A 66 -0.01 11.83 -11.24
C HIS A 66 1.42 11.74 -11.79
N THR A 67 2.13 10.65 -11.52
CA THR A 67 3.49 10.44 -12.00
C THR A 67 3.45 9.58 -13.26
N PRO A 68 4.18 9.96 -14.33
CA PRO A 68 4.25 9.11 -15.52
C PRO A 68 4.76 7.72 -15.16
N PRO A 69 4.19 6.64 -15.71
CA PRO A 69 4.58 5.27 -15.33
C PRO A 69 6.07 4.99 -15.46
N GLU A 70 6.73 5.55 -16.47
CA GLU A 70 8.17 5.35 -16.70
C GLU A 70 9.04 6.06 -15.67
N GLU A 71 8.50 7.02 -14.92
CA GLU A 71 9.20 7.74 -13.86
C GLU A 71 8.88 7.19 -12.47
N LEU A 72 7.89 6.31 -12.37
CA LEU A 72 7.41 5.79 -11.09
C LEU A 72 8.35 4.69 -10.61
N LYS A 73 9.05 4.94 -9.50
CA LYS A 73 9.98 3.99 -8.88
C LYS A 73 9.60 3.74 -7.43
N ASP A 74 9.86 2.53 -6.97
CA ASP A 74 9.62 2.17 -5.58
C ASP A 74 10.36 3.14 -4.65
N GLN A 75 9.68 3.55 -3.59
CA GLN A 75 10.24 4.44 -2.58
C GLN A 75 10.45 3.63 -1.30
N ILE A 76 11.69 3.47 -0.91
CA ILE A 76 12.05 2.58 0.19
C ILE A 76 12.65 3.37 1.34
N GLY A 77 12.10 3.18 2.54
CA GLY A 77 12.69 3.66 3.77
C GLY A 77 12.63 5.16 3.99
N TYR A 78 11.56 5.82 3.53
CA TYR A 78 11.41 7.25 3.77
C TYR A 78 10.69 7.52 5.11
N LEU A 79 10.91 8.71 5.65
CA LEU A 79 10.33 9.11 6.92
C LEU A 79 8.89 9.60 6.73
N THR A 80 7.97 9.06 7.54
CA THR A 80 6.63 9.61 7.69
C THR A 80 6.30 9.74 9.18
N ARG A 81 5.11 10.24 9.49
CA ARG A 81 4.64 10.33 10.86
C ARG A 81 3.25 9.75 10.98
N SER A 82 3.01 9.03 12.07
CA SER A 82 1.69 8.56 12.42
C SER A 82 0.81 9.71 12.91
N SER A 83 -0.49 9.44 13.08
CA SER A 83 -1.44 10.43 13.57
C SER A 83 -1.10 10.98 14.96
N ASP A 84 -0.41 10.19 15.78
CA ASP A 84 0.06 10.59 17.11
C ASP A 84 1.47 11.20 17.11
N GLY A 85 2.03 11.48 15.92
CA GLY A 85 3.31 12.17 15.77
C GLY A 85 4.54 11.29 15.81
N LYS A 86 4.39 9.98 15.94
CA LYS A 86 5.55 9.06 15.94
C LYS A 86 6.19 8.99 14.57
N ALA A 87 7.51 8.97 14.53
CA ALA A 87 8.27 8.78 13.31
C ALA A 87 8.14 7.34 12.84
N LEU A 88 7.85 7.16 11.56
CA LEU A 88 7.72 5.86 10.92
C LEU A 88 8.69 5.76 9.74
N LYS A 89 9.25 4.57 9.55
CA LYS A 89 9.97 4.22 8.35
C LYS A 89 8.95 3.63 7.37
N SER A 90 8.81 4.26 6.22
CA SER A 90 7.77 3.91 5.25
C SER A 90 8.37 3.48 3.93
N SER A 91 7.67 2.60 3.24
CA SER A 91 8.05 2.17 1.90
C SER A 91 6.79 2.01 1.06
N SER A 92 6.89 2.36 -0.21
CA SER A 92 5.83 2.18 -1.19
C SER A 92 6.38 1.40 -2.37
N ILE A 93 5.80 0.24 -2.63
CA ILE A 93 6.19 -0.64 -3.71
C ILE A 93 5.06 -0.66 -4.73
N TYR A 94 5.40 -0.36 -5.98
CA TYR A 94 4.42 -0.20 -7.05
C TYR A 94 4.33 -1.48 -7.87
N ILE A 95 3.17 -2.12 -7.83
CA ILE A 95 2.90 -3.37 -8.51
C ILE A 95 2.16 -3.07 -9.81
N ARG A 96 2.72 -3.50 -10.93
CA ARG A 96 2.20 -3.22 -12.26
C ARG A 96 1.45 -4.42 -12.81
N ASP A 97 0.51 -4.17 -13.70
CA ASP A 97 -0.13 -5.22 -14.46
C ASP A 97 0.74 -5.64 -15.66
N ARG A 98 0.24 -6.58 -16.46
CA ARG A 98 0.99 -7.09 -17.64
C ARG A 98 1.24 -6.01 -18.69
N SER A 99 0.41 -4.99 -18.74
CA SER A 99 0.55 -3.87 -19.68
C SER A 99 1.52 -2.80 -19.20
N GLY A 100 2.07 -2.96 -17.98
CA GLY A 100 2.98 -1.99 -17.39
C GLY A 100 2.28 -0.87 -16.65
N ASN A 101 0.97 -0.90 -16.53
CA ASN A 101 0.20 0.10 -15.79
C ASN A 101 0.24 -0.20 -14.30
N LEU A 102 0.28 0.85 -13.49
CA LEU A 102 0.18 0.72 -12.04
C LEU A 102 -1.15 0.09 -11.67
N ARG A 103 -1.12 -0.96 -10.87
CA ARG A 103 -2.32 -1.65 -10.41
C ARG A 103 -2.49 -1.57 -8.90
N TYR A 104 -1.44 -1.93 -8.15
CA TYR A 104 -1.48 -1.92 -6.69
C TYR A 104 -0.32 -1.13 -6.13
N ILE A 105 -0.54 -0.54 -4.96
CA ILE A 105 0.54 0.02 -4.15
C ILE A 105 0.60 -0.78 -2.86
N PHE A 106 1.76 -1.40 -2.62
CA PHE A 106 2.06 -2.16 -1.41
C PHE A 106 2.83 -1.23 -0.48
N SER A 107 2.18 -0.81 0.60
CA SER A 107 2.69 0.22 1.49
C SER A 107 3.04 -0.37 2.85
N VAL A 108 4.24 -0.09 3.34
CA VAL A 108 4.72 -0.57 4.63
C VAL A 108 5.08 0.63 5.50
N ASN A 109 4.57 0.66 6.72
CA ASN A 109 4.89 1.66 7.73
C ASN A 109 5.35 0.95 9.00
N TYR A 110 6.57 1.28 9.43
CA TYR A 110 7.18 0.56 10.56
C TYR A 110 7.82 1.49 11.58
#